data_1bb07a7631754bc24c124edbddcd34c2
#
_entry.id   1bb07a7631754bc24c124edbddcd34c2
#
_cell.length_a   1.000
_cell.length_b   1.000
_cell.length_c   1.000
_cell.angle_alpha   90.00
_cell.angle_beta   90.00
_cell.angle_gamma   90.00
#
_symmetry.space_group_name_H-M   'P 1'
#
loop_
_entity.id
_entity.type
_entity.pdbx_description
1 polymer ?
#
loop_
_entity_poly.entity_id
_entity_poly.type
_entity_poly.pdbx_seq_one_letter_code
_entity_poly.pdbx_strand_id
1 'polypeptide(L)'
;MNKEKPTVKQCKHCKSEIPYDAKVCPVCRKKQGAPGCLIVVLVVVVLVVIAAFAGSGESSTPQKVESTSGTSQSASQAGEAQPQPEQTVFTVGDAVELNGVKTTLLSAEEYPGKQYMMPTDGNVFLVCQFEIENDSSAEINVSSMVSFNAYCDDYSVSLSVTGEMLEDSWKTLDGTVAPGKKINGVIAYEIPQDWQKMEISYTPSYWSGHDVQFEINK
;
A
#
# COMPACT_ATOMS: atom_id res chain seq x y z
N MET A 1 53.61 22.14 19.34
CA MET A 1 54.09 20.73 19.12
C MET A 1 53.41 20.19 17.89
N ASN A 2 54.13 20.20 16.76
CA ASN A 2 53.60 19.64 15.48
C ASN A 2 53.62 18.10 15.62
N LYS A 3 52.42 17.48 15.64
CA LYS A 3 52.32 16.01 15.49
C LYS A 3 52.56 15.66 14.02
N GLU A 4 53.72 15.07 13.72
CA GLU A 4 54.00 14.51 12.40
C GLU A 4 52.96 13.43 12.09
N LYS A 5 52.36 13.54 10.92
CA LYS A 5 51.38 12.54 10.45
C LYS A 5 52.12 11.24 10.10
N PRO A 6 51.63 10.07 10.53
CA PRO A 6 52.26 8.80 10.16
C PRO A 6 52.25 8.63 8.62
N THR A 7 53.41 8.27 8.06
CA THR A 7 53.56 8.10 6.61
C THR A 7 53.16 6.72 6.12
N VAL A 8 53.03 5.75 7.01
CA VAL A 8 52.67 4.35 6.72
C VAL A 8 51.56 3.86 7.64
N LYS A 9 50.75 2.90 7.16
CA LYS A 9 49.75 2.14 7.91
C LYS A 9 49.83 0.67 7.59
N GLN A 10 49.30 -0.20 8.47
CA GLN A 10 49.20 -1.63 8.19
C GLN A 10 47.91 -1.97 7.43
N CYS A 11 48.03 -2.83 6.43
CA CYS A 11 46.89 -3.36 5.70
C CYS A 11 45.97 -4.18 6.63
N LYS A 12 44.70 -3.93 6.63
CA LYS A 12 43.71 -4.65 7.46
C LYS A 12 43.58 -6.12 7.11
N HIS A 13 43.98 -6.54 5.90
CA HIS A 13 43.80 -7.91 5.41
C HIS A 13 45.09 -8.76 5.48
N CYS A 14 46.22 -8.21 5.05
CA CYS A 14 47.48 -8.98 4.99
C CYS A 14 48.57 -8.49 5.96
N LYS A 15 48.26 -7.44 6.77
CA LYS A 15 49.19 -6.88 7.77
C LYS A 15 50.46 -6.23 7.22
N SER A 16 50.66 -6.19 5.90
CA SER A 16 51.79 -5.53 5.27
C SER A 16 51.76 -4.01 5.48
N GLU A 17 52.92 -3.38 5.60
CA GLU A 17 53.02 -1.91 5.65
C GLU A 17 52.73 -1.32 4.27
N ILE A 18 51.85 -0.33 4.25
CA ILE A 18 51.42 0.37 3.03
C ILE A 18 51.41 1.87 3.27
N PRO A 19 51.52 2.70 2.24
CA PRO A 19 51.39 4.16 2.37
C PRO A 19 50.11 4.53 3.09
N TYR A 20 50.13 5.55 3.93
CA TYR A 20 49.00 5.93 4.78
C TYR A 20 47.74 6.30 3.97
N ASP A 21 47.91 6.88 2.79
CA ASP A 21 46.85 7.32 1.86
C ASP A 21 46.39 6.20 0.89
N ALA A 22 47.05 5.02 0.89
CA ALA A 22 46.72 3.94 -0.03
C ALA A 22 45.26 3.45 0.17
N LYS A 23 44.42 3.61 -0.87
CA LYS A 23 43.05 3.12 -0.93
C LYS A 23 42.95 1.62 -1.24
N VAL A 24 44.00 1.05 -1.84
CA VAL A 24 44.08 -0.36 -2.18
C VAL A 24 45.46 -0.85 -1.73
N CYS A 25 45.54 -2.04 -1.12
CA CYS A 25 46.79 -2.64 -0.73
C CYS A 25 47.57 -3.13 -1.97
N PRO A 26 48.82 -2.70 -2.19
CA PRO A 26 49.61 -3.18 -3.33
C PRO A 26 49.96 -4.65 -3.24
N VAL A 27 50.01 -5.25 -2.03
CA VAL A 27 50.39 -6.65 -1.80
C VAL A 27 49.18 -7.60 -2.01
N CYS A 28 48.04 -7.36 -1.34
CA CYS A 28 46.89 -8.27 -1.42
C CYS A 28 45.74 -7.73 -2.31
N ARG A 29 45.88 -6.56 -2.91
CA ARG A 29 44.92 -5.87 -3.82
C ARG A 29 43.52 -5.65 -3.25
N LYS A 30 43.35 -5.77 -1.93
CA LYS A 30 42.05 -5.49 -1.28
C LYS A 30 41.93 -4.02 -0.92
N LYS A 31 40.70 -3.46 -1.08
CA LYS A 31 40.40 -2.06 -0.73
C LYS A 31 40.55 -1.84 0.77
N GLN A 32 41.23 -0.74 1.15
CA GLN A 32 41.35 -0.28 2.52
C GLN A 32 40.16 0.67 2.80
N GLY A 33 39.21 0.23 3.64
CA GLY A 33 38.02 1.06 3.98
C GLY A 33 38.44 2.38 4.65
N ALA A 34 37.67 3.44 4.43
CA ALA A 34 37.85 4.72 5.11
C ALA A 34 37.83 4.57 6.64
N PRO A 35 38.56 5.40 7.41
CA PRO A 35 38.52 5.34 8.85
C PRO A 35 37.09 5.53 9.34
N GLY A 36 36.61 4.64 10.20
CA GLY A 36 35.21 4.49 10.64
C GLY A 36 34.57 5.70 11.35
N CYS A 37 35.26 6.82 11.43
CA CYS A 37 34.75 8.03 12.08
C CYS A 37 33.64 8.74 11.27
N LEU A 38 33.68 8.65 9.91
CA LEU A 38 32.67 9.28 9.07
C LEU A 38 31.34 8.51 9.11
N ILE A 39 31.39 7.19 9.24
CA ILE A 39 30.18 6.35 9.33
C ILE A 39 29.48 6.56 10.67
N VAL A 40 30.23 6.69 11.76
CA VAL A 40 29.65 6.94 13.09
C VAL A 40 28.98 8.32 13.15
N VAL A 41 29.59 9.36 12.58
CA VAL A 41 28.99 10.71 12.49
C VAL A 41 27.73 10.69 11.62
N LEU A 42 27.72 9.97 10.50
CA LEU A 42 26.57 9.83 9.62
C LEU A 42 25.43 9.09 10.31
N VAL A 43 25.71 8.02 11.03
CA VAL A 43 24.73 7.26 11.81
C VAL A 43 24.14 8.11 12.93
N VAL A 44 24.97 8.88 13.65
CA VAL A 44 24.47 9.78 14.73
C VAL A 44 23.64 10.92 14.15
N VAL A 45 24.01 11.50 13.01
CA VAL A 45 23.19 12.54 12.34
C VAL A 45 21.87 11.96 11.85
N VAL A 46 21.86 10.75 11.29
CA VAL A 46 20.63 10.08 10.86
C VAL A 46 19.73 9.77 12.06
N LEU A 47 20.28 9.29 13.18
CA LEU A 47 19.51 9.04 14.40
C LEU A 47 18.94 10.33 15.02
N VAL A 48 19.65 11.45 14.98
CA VAL A 48 19.18 12.75 15.46
C VAL A 48 18.08 13.29 14.54
N VAL A 49 18.20 13.11 13.22
CA VAL A 49 17.17 13.50 12.25
C VAL A 49 15.92 12.62 12.42
N ILE A 50 16.08 11.32 12.64
CA ILE A 50 14.94 10.43 12.92
C ILE A 50 14.25 10.80 14.25
N ALA A 51 15.00 11.18 15.28
CA ALA A 51 14.42 11.63 16.55
C ALA A 51 13.71 13.00 16.44
N ALA A 52 14.15 13.88 15.54
CA ALA A 52 13.49 15.16 15.30
C ALA A 52 12.21 15.03 14.44
N PHE A 53 12.08 13.95 13.63
CA PHE A 53 10.86 13.63 12.89
C PHE A 53 9.90 12.69 13.62
N ALA A 54 10.28 12.10 14.75
CA ALA A 54 9.42 11.24 15.58
C ALA A 54 8.39 11.99 16.43
N GLY A 55 8.14 13.27 16.16
CA GLY A 55 7.25 14.15 16.90
C GLY A 55 6.03 14.66 16.14
N SER A 56 5.51 13.94 15.13
CA SER A 56 4.20 14.22 14.51
C SER A 56 3.78 13.00 13.66
N GLY A 57 3.59 11.87 14.30
CA GLY A 57 2.88 10.74 13.70
C GLY A 57 1.40 10.92 13.96
N GLU A 58 0.71 11.73 13.18
CA GLU A 58 -0.74 11.60 13.08
C GLU A 58 -1.04 10.23 12.48
N SER A 59 -1.56 9.36 13.33
CA SER A 59 -2.13 8.07 12.95
C SER A 59 -3.38 8.37 12.12
N SER A 60 -3.24 8.38 10.79
CA SER A 60 -4.36 8.57 9.88
C SER A 60 -5.21 7.30 9.88
N THR A 61 -6.30 7.33 10.63
CA THR A 61 -7.34 6.30 10.55
C THR A 61 -8.23 6.62 9.35
N PRO A 62 -8.67 5.64 8.55
CA PRO A 62 -9.62 5.85 7.46
C PRO A 62 -10.88 6.55 7.96
N GLN A 63 -11.31 7.64 7.30
CA GLN A 63 -12.49 8.39 7.68
C GLN A 63 -13.52 8.37 6.55
N LYS A 64 -14.77 8.13 6.93
CA LYS A 64 -15.91 8.22 6.02
C LYS A 64 -16.20 9.69 5.72
N VAL A 65 -16.28 10.04 4.43
CA VAL A 65 -16.68 11.38 3.96
C VAL A 65 -18.20 11.40 3.77
N GLU A 66 -18.90 12.18 4.57
CA GLU A 66 -20.35 12.34 4.40
C GLU A 66 -20.65 13.17 3.16
N SER A 67 -21.23 12.52 2.15
CA SER A 67 -21.93 13.21 1.08
C SER A 67 -23.30 13.62 1.60
N THR A 68 -23.52 14.94 1.73
CA THR A 68 -24.76 15.53 2.25
C THR A 68 -25.95 15.19 1.36
N SER A 69 -26.73 14.18 1.74
CA SER A 69 -28.14 14.04 1.34
C SER A 69 -28.87 13.10 2.29
N GLY A 70 -29.54 13.69 3.26
CA GLY A 70 -30.86 13.37 3.81
C GLY A 70 -31.14 12.10 4.58
N THR A 71 -31.18 12.23 5.92
CA THR A 71 -32.21 11.70 6.84
C THR A 71 -32.36 10.18 7.07
N SER A 72 -31.98 9.64 8.19
CA SER A 72 -32.80 9.43 9.41
C SER A 72 -32.09 8.51 10.42
N GLN A 73 -32.25 8.90 11.66
CA GLN A 73 -31.83 8.29 12.92
C GLN A 73 -32.26 6.84 13.13
N SER A 74 -31.44 6.01 13.78
CA SER A 74 -31.90 5.31 14.97
C SER A 74 -30.74 4.91 15.88
N ALA A 75 -30.79 5.35 17.10
CA ALA A 75 -29.92 4.98 18.19
C ALA A 75 -30.35 3.65 18.80
N SER A 76 -29.41 2.80 19.21
CA SER A 76 -29.59 2.02 20.45
C SER A 76 -28.25 1.52 21.00
N GLN A 77 -28.15 1.60 22.29
CA GLN A 77 -27.02 1.50 23.19
C GLN A 77 -26.50 0.10 23.48
N ALA A 78 -25.22 0.09 23.82
CA ALA A 78 -24.55 -0.52 24.96
C ALA A 78 -24.19 -2.01 24.96
N GLY A 79 -22.89 -2.21 25.01
CA GLY A 79 -22.23 -3.42 25.48
C GLY A 79 -20.72 -3.20 25.51
N GLU A 80 -20.19 -2.94 26.70
CA GLU A 80 -18.75 -2.73 26.98
C GLU A 80 -17.94 -3.97 26.63
N ALA A 81 -17.07 -3.86 25.62
CA ALA A 81 -15.94 -4.78 25.40
C ALA A 81 -14.73 -3.94 25.02
N GLN A 82 -13.56 -4.31 25.52
CA GLN A 82 -12.27 -3.63 25.38
C GLN A 82 -11.96 -3.25 23.92
N PRO A 83 -11.31 -2.07 23.66
CA PRO A 83 -11.05 -1.63 22.31
C PRO A 83 -9.92 -2.48 21.69
N GLN A 84 -10.28 -3.45 20.85
CA GLN A 84 -9.48 -3.77 19.68
C GLN A 84 -9.55 -2.55 18.77
N PRO A 85 -8.50 -2.22 17.99
CA PRO A 85 -8.61 -1.20 16.95
C PRO A 85 -9.75 -1.66 16.02
N GLU A 86 -10.88 -0.96 16.07
CA GLU A 86 -11.99 -1.20 15.15
C GLU A 86 -11.46 -0.94 13.73
N GLN A 87 -11.23 -2.01 12.98
CA GLN A 87 -11.14 -1.92 11.53
C GLN A 87 -12.47 -1.39 11.05
N THR A 88 -12.52 -0.12 10.69
CA THR A 88 -13.72 0.48 10.13
C THR A 88 -13.94 -0.11 8.75
N VAL A 89 -14.98 -0.92 8.62
CA VAL A 89 -15.36 -1.58 7.37
C VAL A 89 -16.39 -0.71 6.66
N PHE A 90 -16.23 -0.53 5.36
CA PHE A 90 -17.07 0.29 4.52
C PHE A 90 -17.87 -0.58 3.54
N THR A 91 -18.94 -0.03 2.97
CA THR A 91 -19.83 -0.76 2.07
C THR A 91 -19.95 -0.06 0.71
N VAL A 92 -20.69 -0.67 -0.21
CA VAL A 92 -20.99 -0.07 -1.52
C VAL A 92 -21.64 1.32 -1.34
N GLY A 93 -21.11 2.31 -2.04
CA GLY A 93 -21.52 3.71 -1.99
C GLY A 93 -20.77 4.55 -0.96
N ASP A 94 -20.03 3.94 -0.04
CA ASP A 94 -19.21 4.70 0.92
C ASP A 94 -17.98 5.28 0.24
N ALA A 95 -17.73 6.56 0.49
CA ALA A 95 -16.49 7.24 0.11
C ALA A 95 -15.58 7.35 1.33
N VAL A 96 -14.36 6.86 1.19
CA VAL A 96 -13.39 6.76 2.29
C VAL A 96 -12.13 7.52 1.93
N GLU A 97 -11.68 8.38 2.82
CA GLU A 97 -10.42 9.09 2.65
C GLU A 97 -9.34 8.53 3.56
N LEU A 98 -8.18 8.26 2.97
CA LEU A 98 -6.98 7.87 3.68
C LEU A 98 -5.76 8.58 3.06
N ASN A 99 -5.09 9.42 3.85
CA ASN A 99 -3.88 10.15 3.42
C ASN A 99 -4.06 11.02 2.16
N GLY A 100 -5.23 11.65 2.00
CA GLY A 100 -5.55 12.46 0.82
C GLY A 100 -5.90 11.63 -0.42
N VAL A 101 -6.15 10.34 -0.27
CA VAL A 101 -6.68 9.49 -1.34
C VAL A 101 -8.10 9.08 -0.95
N LYS A 102 -9.06 9.51 -1.75
CA LYS A 102 -10.46 9.16 -1.57
C LYS A 102 -10.81 7.98 -2.46
N THR A 103 -11.32 6.91 -1.87
CA THR A 103 -11.70 5.67 -2.54
C THR A 103 -13.18 5.41 -2.33
N THR A 104 -13.90 5.13 -3.40
CA THR A 104 -15.33 4.81 -3.38
C THR A 104 -15.57 3.50 -4.12
N LEU A 105 -16.23 2.54 -3.48
CA LEU A 105 -16.80 1.38 -4.15
C LEU A 105 -18.18 1.76 -4.69
N LEU A 106 -18.26 2.00 -6.00
CA LEU A 106 -19.47 2.51 -6.64
C LEU A 106 -20.55 1.45 -6.81
N SER A 107 -20.16 0.23 -7.19
CA SER A 107 -21.06 -0.92 -7.34
C SER A 107 -20.31 -2.24 -7.18
N ALA A 108 -21.05 -3.29 -6.87
CA ALA A 108 -20.60 -4.68 -6.89
C ALA A 108 -21.74 -5.54 -7.43
N GLU A 109 -21.54 -6.15 -8.59
CA GLU A 109 -22.59 -6.86 -9.31
C GLU A 109 -22.11 -8.23 -9.80
N GLU A 110 -23.00 -9.23 -9.74
CA GLU A 110 -22.74 -10.58 -10.25
C GLU A 110 -23.02 -10.66 -11.75
N TYR A 111 -22.10 -11.32 -12.47
CA TYR A 111 -22.22 -11.62 -13.91
C TYR A 111 -22.03 -13.12 -14.14
N PRO A 112 -22.95 -13.77 -14.86
CA PRO A 112 -22.86 -15.21 -15.17
C PRO A 112 -21.83 -15.52 -16.26
N GLY A 113 -21.17 -14.49 -16.79
CA GLY A 113 -20.30 -14.60 -17.96
C GLY A 113 -21.00 -14.29 -19.27
N LYS A 114 -20.25 -14.32 -20.39
CA LYS A 114 -20.73 -13.94 -21.73
C LYS A 114 -19.99 -14.73 -22.79
N GLN A 115 -20.73 -15.46 -23.62
CA GLN A 115 -20.17 -16.27 -24.73
C GLN A 115 -18.98 -17.16 -24.29
N TYR A 116 -17.76 -16.83 -24.75
CA TYR A 116 -16.53 -17.58 -24.44
C TYR A 116 -15.86 -17.13 -23.14
N MET A 117 -16.40 -16.13 -22.46
CA MET A 117 -15.92 -15.61 -21.18
C MET A 117 -16.85 -16.07 -20.05
N MET A 118 -16.81 -17.37 -19.77
CA MET A 118 -17.62 -18.00 -18.74
C MET A 118 -16.77 -18.27 -17.51
N PRO A 119 -17.32 -18.10 -16.30
CA PRO A 119 -16.67 -18.58 -15.10
C PRO A 119 -16.66 -20.11 -15.08
N THR A 120 -15.84 -20.69 -14.19
CA THR A 120 -15.86 -22.13 -13.90
C THR A 120 -17.25 -22.55 -13.40
N ASP A 121 -17.66 -23.79 -13.72
CA ASP A 121 -18.95 -24.34 -13.26
C ASP A 121 -19.12 -24.18 -11.74
N GLY A 122 -20.25 -23.60 -11.32
CA GLY A 122 -20.54 -23.30 -9.93
C GLY A 122 -20.06 -21.93 -9.46
N ASN A 123 -19.39 -21.15 -10.32
CA ASN A 123 -18.91 -19.80 -10.01
C ASN A 123 -19.71 -18.73 -10.75
N VAL A 124 -19.51 -17.49 -10.32
CA VAL A 124 -19.92 -16.24 -10.99
C VAL A 124 -18.75 -15.27 -11.00
N PHE A 125 -18.79 -14.26 -11.88
CA PHE A 125 -17.92 -13.10 -11.74
C PHE A 125 -18.60 -12.05 -10.86
N LEU A 126 -17.95 -11.63 -9.77
CA LEU A 126 -18.31 -10.43 -9.03
C LEU A 126 -17.49 -9.28 -9.59
N VAL A 127 -18.14 -8.30 -10.19
CA VAL A 127 -17.50 -7.13 -10.78
C VAL A 127 -17.73 -5.93 -9.88
N CYS A 128 -16.64 -5.37 -9.36
CA CYS A 128 -16.62 -4.25 -8.44
C CYS A 128 -16.11 -3.00 -9.17
N GLN A 129 -16.90 -1.94 -9.20
CA GLN A 129 -16.51 -0.67 -9.78
C GLN A 129 -16.01 0.28 -8.71
N PHE A 130 -14.80 0.81 -8.89
CA PHE A 130 -14.19 1.79 -7.99
C PHE A 130 -13.95 3.13 -8.67
N GLU A 131 -14.03 4.20 -7.88
CA GLU A 131 -13.46 5.51 -8.20
C GLU A 131 -12.40 5.85 -7.13
N ILE A 132 -11.22 6.28 -7.59
CA ILE A 132 -10.13 6.73 -6.72
C ILE A 132 -9.76 8.15 -7.11
N GLU A 133 -9.87 9.07 -6.17
CA GLU A 133 -9.54 10.49 -6.30
C GLU A 133 -8.27 10.79 -5.48
N ASN A 134 -7.31 11.44 -6.12
CA ASN A 134 -6.06 11.82 -5.47
C ASN A 134 -6.10 13.30 -5.05
N ASP A 135 -6.46 13.56 -3.81
CA ASP A 135 -6.43 14.88 -3.19
C ASP A 135 -5.11 15.14 -2.45
N SER A 136 -4.15 14.22 -2.54
CA SER A 136 -2.81 14.39 -1.97
C SER A 136 -1.95 15.33 -2.82
N SER A 137 -0.79 15.71 -2.30
CA SER A 137 0.17 16.56 -3.02
C SER A 137 1.10 15.80 -3.96
N ALA A 138 1.07 14.48 -3.98
CA ALA A 138 1.94 13.61 -4.77
C ALA A 138 1.13 12.75 -5.75
N GLU A 139 1.78 12.33 -6.81
CA GLU A 139 1.23 11.36 -7.75
C GLU A 139 1.12 9.97 -7.09
N ILE A 140 0.02 9.27 -7.33
CA ILE A 140 -0.20 7.90 -6.86
C ILE A 140 -0.28 6.92 -8.04
N ASN A 141 0.16 5.71 -7.82
CA ASN A 141 0.00 4.60 -8.77
C ASN A 141 -1.05 3.63 -8.24
N VAL A 142 -2.08 3.38 -9.03
CA VAL A 142 -3.11 2.40 -8.75
C VAL A 142 -2.88 1.19 -9.64
N SER A 143 -2.94 0.00 -9.06
CA SER A 143 -2.86 -1.26 -9.81
C SER A 143 -3.86 -2.26 -9.26
N SER A 144 -4.73 -2.75 -10.12
CA SER A 144 -5.73 -3.79 -9.79
C SER A 144 -5.08 -5.05 -9.20
N MET A 145 -3.88 -5.41 -9.69
CA MET A 145 -3.16 -6.62 -9.24
C MET A 145 -2.39 -6.45 -7.92
N VAL A 146 -1.96 -5.23 -7.60
CA VAL A 146 -0.98 -5.00 -6.53
C VAL A 146 -1.56 -4.20 -5.38
N SER A 147 -2.45 -3.23 -5.70
CA SER A 147 -3.03 -2.35 -4.69
C SER A 147 -4.27 -2.94 -4.00
N PHE A 148 -4.77 -4.09 -4.46
CA PHE A 148 -5.97 -4.71 -3.95
C PHE A 148 -5.72 -6.14 -3.48
N ASN A 149 -6.33 -6.50 -2.34
CA ASN A 149 -6.43 -7.86 -1.84
C ASN A 149 -7.91 -8.18 -1.59
N ALA A 150 -8.30 -9.42 -1.82
CA ALA A 150 -9.70 -9.81 -1.66
C ALA A 150 -9.85 -11.19 -1.03
N TYR A 151 -10.92 -11.33 -0.25
CA TYR A 151 -11.33 -12.57 0.39
C TYR A 151 -12.83 -12.80 0.16
N CYS A 152 -13.19 -14.01 -0.20
CA CYS A 152 -14.57 -14.47 -0.33
C CYS A 152 -14.79 -15.57 0.72
N ASP A 153 -15.73 -15.37 1.65
CA ASP A 153 -16.00 -16.28 2.77
C ASP A 153 -14.72 -16.76 3.47
N ASP A 154 -13.84 -15.79 3.81
CA ASP A 154 -12.52 -15.96 4.44
C ASP A 154 -11.43 -16.63 3.57
N TYR A 155 -11.72 -16.97 2.30
CA TYR A 155 -10.74 -17.51 1.37
C TYR A 155 -10.18 -16.42 0.45
N SER A 156 -8.87 -16.37 0.32
CA SER A 156 -8.23 -15.44 -0.61
C SER A 156 -8.64 -15.72 -2.06
N VAL A 157 -9.06 -14.69 -2.77
CA VAL A 157 -9.43 -14.75 -4.18
C VAL A 157 -8.55 -13.84 -5.01
N SER A 158 -8.24 -14.29 -6.23
CA SER A 158 -7.43 -13.54 -7.17
C SER A 158 -8.31 -12.77 -8.17
N LEU A 159 -7.79 -11.66 -8.67
CA LEU A 159 -8.37 -10.92 -9.77
C LEU A 159 -8.67 -11.85 -10.96
N SER A 160 -9.82 -11.66 -11.59
CA SER A 160 -10.24 -12.35 -12.82
C SER A 160 -10.16 -11.42 -14.02
N VAL A 161 -9.10 -11.56 -14.81
CA VAL A 161 -8.96 -10.81 -16.08
C VAL A 161 -10.13 -11.09 -17.03
N THR A 162 -10.64 -12.32 -17.05
CA THR A 162 -11.81 -12.70 -17.86
C THR A 162 -13.04 -11.90 -17.44
N GLY A 163 -13.26 -11.75 -16.13
CA GLY A 163 -14.37 -10.97 -15.60
C GLY A 163 -14.26 -9.48 -15.93
N GLU A 164 -13.06 -8.90 -15.91
CA GLU A 164 -12.84 -7.49 -16.25
C GLU A 164 -13.10 -7.19 -17.74
N MET A 165 -13.01 -8.19 -18.59
CA MET A 165 -13.17 -8.06 -20.05
C MET A 165 -14.61 -8.35 -20.54
N LEU A 166 -15.57 -8.56 -19.65
CA LEU A 166 -16.95 -8.88 -20.04
C LEU A 166 -17.62 -7.78 -20.87
N GLU A 167 -17.30 -6.52 -20.63
CA GLU A 167 -17.83 -5.39 -21.38
C GLU A 167 -16.72 -4.51 -21.93
N ASP A 168 -16.75 -4.20 -23.21
CA ASP A 168 -15.75 -3.38 -23.90
C ASP A 168 -15.66 -1.95 -23.39
N SER A 169 -16.72 -1.46 -22.71
CA SER A 169 -16.79 -0.12 -22.14
C SER A 169 -16.07 0.00 -20.79
N TRP A 170 -15.79 -1.12 -20.15
CA TRP A 170 -15.11 -1.11 -18.84
C TRP A 170 -13.62 -0.81 -19.01
N LYS A 171 -13.09 -0.17 -17.99
CA LYS A 171 -11.65 0.11 -17.90
C LYS A 171 -11.11 -0.60 -16.68
N THR A 172 -9.91 -1.12 -16.78
CA THR A 172 -9.19 -1.65 -15.62
C THR A 172 -8.76 -0.51 -14.70
N LEU A 173 -8.60 -0.82 -13.42
CA LEU A 173 -8.21 0.15 -12.40
C LEU A 173 -6.68 0.24 -12.29
N ASP A 174 -6.02 0.51 -13.44
CA ASP A 174 -4.56 0.57 -13.55
C ASP A 174 -4.12 1.89 -14.15
N GLY A 175 -3.25 2.61 -13.44
CA GLY A 175 -2.71 3.87 -13.94
C GLY A 175 -2.12 4.76 -12.86
N THR A 176 -1.60 5.89 -13.33
CA THR A 176 -1.04 6.94 -12.50
C THR A 176 -2.05 8.07 -12.36
N VAL A 177 -2.30 8.52 -11.14
CA VAL A 177 -3.27 9.58 -10.83
C VAL A 177 -2.52 10.77 -10.23
N ALA A 178 -2.44 11.86 -10.98
CA ALA A 178 -1.83 13.11 -10.52
C ALA A 178 -2.68 13.80 -9.44
N PRO A 179 -2.12 14.70 -8.62
CA PRO A 179 -2.87 15.50 -7.67
C PRO A 179 -4.10 16.18 -8.29
N GLY A 180 -5.25 16.10 -7.62
CA GLY A 180 -6.54 16.63 -8.07
C GLY A 180 -7.15 15.88 -9.24
N LYS A 181 -6.70 14.66 -9.56
CA LYS A 181 -7.23 13.81 -10.63
C LYS A 181 -7.86 12.54 -10.05
N LYS A 182 -8.65 11.88 -10.91
CA LYS A 182 -9.37 10.65 -10.58
C LYS A 182 -9.08 9.56 -11.60
N ILE A 183 -9.18 8.33 -11.14
CA ILE A 183 -9.30 7.14 -11.97
C ILE A 183 -10.57 6.41 -11.58
N ASN A 184 -11.26 5.83 -12.56
CA ASN A 184 -12.36 4.92 -12.29
C ASN A 184 -12.21 3.68 -13.18
N GLY A 185 -12.60 2.54 -12.65
CA GLY A 185 -12.48 1.28 -13.37
C GLY A 185 -13.11 0.14 -12.61
N VAL A 186 -13.01 -1.06 -13.17
CA VAL A 186 -13.53 -2.28 -12.57
C VAL A 186 -12.41 -3.21 -12.14
N ILE A 187 -12.68 -3.99 -11.10
CA ILE A 187 -11.94 -5.18 -10.71
C ILE A 187 -12.96 -6.31 -10.64
N ALA A 188 -12.64 -7.46 -11.23
CA ALA A 188 -13.51 -8.62 -11.20
C ALA A 188 -12.86 -9.77 -10.45
N TYR A 189 -13.68 -10.55 -9.77
CA TYR A 189 -13.29 -11.77 -9.06
C TYR A 189 -14.18 -12.93 -9.51
N GLU A 190 -13.60 -14.10 -9.69
CA GLU A 190 -14.36 -15.32 -9.91
C GLU A 190 -14.57 -15.99 -8.57
N ILE A 191 -15.84 -16.12 -8.14
CA ILE A 191 -16.22 -16.58 -6.80
C ILE A 191 -17.36 -17.62 -6.90
N PRO A 192 -17.55 -18.49 -5.87
CA PRO A 192 -18.66 -19.44 -5.83
C PRO A 192 -20.01 -18.73 -5.96
N GLN A 193 -20.99 -19.36 -6.60
CA GLN A 193 -22.34 -18.79 -6.73
C GLN A 193 -23.08 -18.65 -5.39
N ASP A 194 -22.71 -19.44 -4.38
CA ASP A 194 -23.31 -19.45 -3.04
C ASP A 194 -22.54 -18.63 -2.00
N TRP A 195 -21.62 -17.77 -2.44
CA TRP A 195 -20.86 -16.89 -1.56
C TRP A 195 -21.77 -16.05 -0.66
N GLN A 196 -21.25 -15.64 0.50
CA GLN A 196 -22.01 -14.86 1.47
C GLN A 196 -21.36 -13.49 1.73
N LYS A 197 -20.04 -13.43 1.82
CA LYS A 197 -19.28 -12.24 2.17
C LYS A 197 -18.07 -12.06 1.25
N MET A 198 -17.89 -10.86 0.77
CA MET A 198 -16.69 -10.44 0.04
C MET A 198 -16.03 -9.28 0.76
N GLU A 199 -14.75 -9.40 1.04
CA GLU A 199 -13.92 -8.38 1.65
C GLU A 199 -12.87 -7.93 0.63
N ILE A 200 -12.77 -6.63 0.39
CA ILE A 200 -11.81 -6.04 -0.55
C ILE A 200 -11.03 -4.97 0.17
N SER A 201 -9.72 -5.13 0.27
CA SER A 201 -8.81 -4.14 0.85
C SER A 201 -8.05 -3.41 -0.25
N TYR A 202 -8.04 -2.08 -0.17
CA TYR A 202 -7.24 -1.21 -1.03
C TYR A 202 -6.13 -0.54 -0.22
N THR A 203 -4.91 -0.64 -0.71
CA THR A 203 -3.71 -0.04 -0.12
C THR A 203 -3.24 1.15 -0.96
N PRO A 204 -3.58 2.40 -0.60
CA PRO A 204 -3.18 3.60 -1.36
C PRO A 204 -1.67 3.81 -1.39
N SER A 205 -0.98 3.38 -0.34
CA SER A 205 0.47 3.51 -0.21
C SER A 205 1.04 2.38 0.63
N TYR A 206 1.96 1.61 0.07
CA TYR A 206 2.66 0.53 0.77
C TYR A 206 3.45 1.00 2.01
N TRP A 207 3.78 2.28 2.08
CA TRP A 207 4.58 2.84 3.17
C TRP A 207 3.73 3.30 4.36
N SER A 208 2.41 3.44 4.21
CA SER A 208 1.52 3.91 5.28
C SER A 208 1.12 2.81 6.26
N GLY A 209 1.12 1.55 5.83
CA GLY A 209 0.69 0.41 6.65
C GLY A 209 -0.80 0.41 6.99
N HIS A 210 -1.61 1.22 6.29
CA HIS A 210 -3.06 1.31 6.47
C HIS A 210 -3.78 1.04 5.16
N ASP A 211 -4.83 0.25 5.25
CA ASP A 211 -5.70 -0.15 4.14
C ASP A 211 -7.11 0.38 4.35
N VAL A 212 -7.82 0.59 3.25
CA VAL A 212 -9.27 0.83 3.23
C VAL A 212 -9.95 -0.50 2.94
N GLN A 213 -10.82 -0.97 3.84
CA GLN A 213 -11.51 -2.24 3.70
C GLN A 213 -12.98 -2.03 3.38
N PHE A 214 -13.45 -2.66 2.31
CA PHE A 214 -14.86 -2.73 1.92
C PHE A 214 -15.39 -4.14 2.16
N GLU A 215 -16.63 -4.24 2.64
CA GLU A 215 -17.36 -5.48 2.80
C GLU A 215 -18.64 -5.45 1.98
N ILE A 216 -18.90 -6.55 1.28
CA ILE A 216 -20.07 -6.75 0.45
C ILE A 216 -20.72 -8.04 0.94
N ASN A 217 -21.98 -7.94 1.33
CA ASN A 217 -22.79 -9.10 1.71
C ASN A 217 -23.82 -9.40 0.62
N LYS A 218 -24.04 -10.70 0.36
CA LYS A 218 -24.99 -11.17 -0.65
C LYS A 218 -26.43 -10.97 -0.22
#